data_7d8abf4dd25f1901ef7fba458de6902d
#
_entry.id   7d8abf4dd25f1901ef7fba458de6902d
#
_cell.length_a   1.000
_cell.length_b   1.000
_cell.length_c   1.000
_cell.angle_alpha   90.00
_cell.angle_beta   90.00
_cell.angle_gamma   90.00
#
_symmetry.space_group_name_H-M   'P 1'
#
loop_
_entity.id
_entity.type
_entity.pdbx_description
1 polymer ?
#
loop_
_entity_poly.entity_id
_entity_poly.type
_entity_poly.pdbx_seq_one_letter_code
_entity_poly.pdbx_strand_id
1 'polypeptide(L)'
;MLKQQLMDESKLPSPTQISSKNDIDGLCIVKLHGAAGGKGYFLVTDKKGFEEQAQKLIKSHVIESEENLFIQKYANGVPVYLQYFYSPITSELELLGIDRRYETDIDAIGRIPSKYQISSNVEPSYTVVGNIPIVLRESLLPEVYSMGERFVEASKKLVPPGMPGPFCIEGVYDNNANFIAFEFSARIVAGTNLYVSGSPYSDLLFDTPMSMGRRISLEIKRAIRSSKIGLITT
;
A
#
# COMPACT_ATOMS: atom_id res chain seq x y z
N MET A 1 -3.56 10.38 -11.39
CA MET A 1 -4.53 9.83 -12.37
C MET A 1 -4.28 8.35 -12.65
N LEU A 2 -3.16 7.93 -13.22
CA LEU A 2 -2.89 6.51 -13.56
C LEU A 2 -2.94 5.54 -12.37
N LYS A 3 -2.45 5.96 -11.19
CA LYS A 3 -2.43 5.14 -9.96
C LYS A 3 -3.85 4.75 -9.51
N GLN A 4 -4.78 5.71 -9.44
CA GLN A 4 -6.17 5.43 -9.09
C GLN A 4 -6.85 4.57 -10.15
N GLN A 5 -6.62 4.88 -11.43
CA GLN A 5 -7.17 4.10 -12.54
C GLN A 5 -6.73 2.62 -12.48
N LEU A 6 -5.46 2.34 -12.11
CA LEU A 6 -5.01 0.96 -11.96
C LEU A 6 -5.69 0.24 -10.78
N MET A 7 -5.90 0.93 -9.65
CA MET A 7 -6.63 0.36 -8.52
C MET A 7 -8.09 0.05 -8.89
N ASP A 8 -8.76 0.94 -9.62
CA ASP A 8 -10.15 0.77 -10.05
C ASP A 8 -10.28 -0.37 -11.07
N GLU A 9 -9.42 -0.41 -12.09
CA GLU A 9 -9.41 -1.48 -13.11
C GLU A 9 -9.09 -2.86 -12.51
N SER A 10 -8.25 -2.91 -11.48
CA SER A 10 -7.95 -4.15 -10.76
C SER A 10 -9.06 -4.57 -9.80
N LYS A 11 -10.11 -3.77 -9.64
CA LYS A 11 -11.23 -4.01 -8.72
C LYS A 11 -10.77 -4.31 -7.29
N LEU A 12 -9.72 -3.61 -6.85
CA LEU A 12 -9.29 -3.69 -5.46
C LEU A 12 -10.32 -2.96 -4.59
N PRO A 13 -10.77 -3.58 -3.49
CA PRO A 13 -11.57 -2.86 -2.51
C PRO A 13 -10.80 -1.63 -2.03
N SER A 14 -11.32 -0.45 -2.27
CA SER A 14 -10.66 0.82 -1.96
C SER A 14 -11.53 1.67 -1.03
N PRO A 15 -10.94 2.59 -0.23
CA PRO A 15 -11.70 3.52 0.57
C PRO A 15 -12.61 4.38 -0.31
N THR A 16 -13.83 4.63 0.14
CA THR A 16 -14.79 5.47 -0.59
C THR A 16 -14.20 6.86 -0.83
N GLN A 17 -14.15 7.27 -2.08
CA GLN A 17 -13.79 8.63 -2.46
C GLN A 17 -14.95 9.57 -2.18
N ILE A 18 -14.65 10.73 -1.62
CA ILE A 18 -15.61 11.82 -1.36
C ILE A 18 -15.41 12.89 -2.42
N SER A 19 -16.43 13.12 -3.24
CA SER A 19 -16.34 14.04 -4.38
C SER A 19 -16.49 15.51 -3.99
N SER A 20 -17.12 15.80 -2.86
CA SER A 20 -17.33 17.14 -2.37
C SER A 20 -17.03 17.24 -0.88
N LYS A 21 -16.39 18.33 -0.46
CA LYS A 21 -16.21 18.64 0.96
C LYS A 21 -17.52 18.77 1.75
N ASN A 22 -18.64 19.02 1.04
CA ASN A 22 -19.96 19.06 1.67
C ASN A 22 -20.48 17.69 2.09
N ASP A 23 -19.91 16.61 1.53
CA ASP A 23 -20.30 15.22 1.79
C ASP A 23 -19.41 14.56 2.87
N ILE A 24 -18.57 15.33 3.56
CA ILE A 24 -17.77 14.84 4.68
C ILE A 24 -18.69 14.64 5.89
N ASP A 25 -18.93 13.37 6.23
CA ASP A 25 -19.85 12.92 7.27
C ASP A 25 -19.19 11.99 8.30
N GLY A 26 -17.94 12.26 8.67
CA GLY A 26 -17.13 11.46 9.60
C GLY A 26 -15.66 11.48 9.24
N LEU A 27 -14.88 10.59 9.85
CA LEU A 27 -13.44 10.61 9.69
C LEU A 27 -13.02 10.33 8.24
N CYS A 28 -12.33 11.30 7.65
CA CYS A 28 -11.76 11.26 6.31
C CYS A 28 -10.26 11.56 6.35
N ILE A 29 -9.53 10.98 5.42
CA ILE A 29 -8.15 11.35 5.09
C ILE A 29 -8.15 12.21 3.84
N VAL A 30 -7.47 13.32 3.90
CA VAL A 30 -7.27 14.23 2.77
C VAL A 30 -5.80 14.15 2.35
N LYS A 31 -5.57 13.80 1.09
CA LYS A 31 -4.23 13.60 0.53
C LYS A 31 -3.91 14.70 -0.46
N LEU A 32 -2.68 15.21 -0.43
CA LEU A 32 -2.16 16.12 -1.44
C LEU A 32 -1.77 15.31 -2.68
N HIS A 33 -1.89 15.90 -3.87
CA HIS A 33 -1.30 15.33 -5.07
C HIS A 33 0.21 15.12 -4.88
N GLY A 34 0.69 13.89 -5.13
CA GLY A 34 2.09 13.53 -4.91
C GLY A 34 2.47 13.16 -3.48
N ALA A 35 1.49 13.09 -2.56
CA ALA A 35 1.73 12.60 -1.20
C ALA A 35 2.36 11.21 -1.22
N ALA A 36 3.44 11.02 -0.44
CA ALA A 36 4.18 9.77 -0.34
C ALA A 36 4.90 9.64 1.01
N GLY A 37 5.19 8.40 1.40
CA GLY A 37 6.02 8.13 2.60
C GLY A 37 5.44 8.63 3.91
N GLY A 38 4.13 8.58 4.07
CA GLY A 38 3.46 9.03 5.28
C GLY A 38 3.40 10.56 5.47
N LYS A 39 3.65 11.33 4.41
CA LYS A 39 3.59 12.80 4.43
C LYS A 39 2.63 13.32 3.38
N GLY A 40 2.14 14.55 3.57
CA GLY A 40 1.25 15.20 2.60
C GLY A 40 -0.21 14.72 2.70
N TYR A 41 -0.68 14.46 3.91
CA TYR A 41 -2.09 14.22 4.21
C TYR A 41 -2.45 14.85 5.56
N PHE A 42 -3.76 14.97 5.80
CA PHE A 42 -4.34 15.37 7.08
C PHE A 42 -5.70 14.71 7.29
N LEU A 43 -6.17 14.69 8.53
CA LEU A 43 -7.46 14.10 8.89
C LEU A 43 -8.49 15.18 9.16
N VAL A 44 -9.73 14.90 8.77
CA VAL A 44 -10.89 15.79 9.02
C VAL A 44 -12.12 14.95 9.33
N THR A 45 -13.09 15.55 10.03
CA THR A 45 -14.36 14.92 10.36
C THR A 45 -15.56 15.63 9.74
N ASP A 46 -15.34 16.84 9.24
CA ASP A 46 -16.37 17.69 8.69
C ASP A 46 -15.81 18.73 7.69
N LYS A 47 -16.71 19.43 7.01
CA LYS A 47 -16.38 20.49 6.05
C LYS A 47 -15.54 21.61 6.67
N LYS A 48 -15.84 22.03 7.90
CA LYS A 48 -15.16 23.15 8.56
C LYS A 48 -13.68 22.81 8.78
N GLY A 49 -13.41 21.63 9.33
CA GLY A 49 -12.03 21.14 9.51
C GLY A 49 -11.27 21.05 8.18
N PHE A 50 -11.94 20.61 7.11
CA PHE A 50 -11.34 20.59 5.77
C PHE A 50 -10.95 22.01 5.33
N GLU A 51 -11.88 22.97 5.39
CA GLU A 51 -11.66 24.36 4.95
C GLU A 51 -10.55 25.05 5.75
N GLU A 52 -10.49 24.82 7.07
CA GLU A 52 -9.43 25.37 7.93
C GLU A 52 -8.04 24.84 7.55
N GLN A 53 -7.90 23.55 7.30
CA GLN A 53 -6.61 22.94 6.91
C GLN A 53 -6.23 23.32 5.47
N ALA A 54 -7.17 23.30 4.52
CA ALA A 54 -6.93 23.71 3.14
C ALA A 54 -6.44 25.17 3.06
N GLN A 55 -7.06 26.07 3.82
CA GLN A 55 -6.67 27.48 3.89
C GLN A 55 -5.25 27.67 4.46
N LYS A 56 -4.84 26.86 5.47
CA LYS A 56 -3.47 26.89 5.98
C LYS A 56 -2.47 26.50 4.89
N LEU A 57 -2.77 25.42 4.13
CA LEU A 57 -1.90 24.92 3.06
C LEU A 57 -1.80 25.93 1.89
N ILE A 58 -2.89 26.60 1.53
CA ILE A 58 -2.90 27.65 0.50
C ILE A 58 -2.06 28.85 0.98
N LYS A 59 -2.28 29.32 2.21
CA LYS A 59 -1.52 30.46 2.78
C LYS A 59 -0.02 30.19 2.89
N SER A 60 0.35 28.94 3.14
CA SER A 60 1.77 28.51 3.21
C SER A 60 2.36 28.14 1.83
N HIS A 61 1.61 28.35 0.75
CA HIS A 61 2.02 28.01 -0.62
C HIS A 61 2.40 26.53 -0.84
N VAL A 62 1.82 25.62 -0.06
CA VAL A 62 1.99 24.18 -0.24
C VAL A 62 1.09 23.67 -1.36
N ILE A 63 -0.09 24.23 -1.51
CA ILE A 63 -1.03 23.97 -2.61
C ILE A 63 -1.53 25.30 -3.20
N GLU A 64 -1.94 25.26 -4.46
CA GLU A 64 -2.50 26.42 -5.16
C GLU A 64 -4.00 26.58 -4.88
N SER A 65 -4.72 25.46 -4.82
CA SER A 65 -6.17 25.43 -4.59
C SER A 65 -6.61 24.14 -3.90
N GLU A 66 -7.86 24.08 -3.45
CA GLU A 66 -8.48 22.87 -2.90
C GLU A 66 -8.55 21.71 -3.90
N GLU A 67 -8.50 21.98 -5.21
CA GLU A 67 -8.50 20.97 -6.28
C GLU A 67 -7.27 20.08 -6.24
N ASN A 68 -6.19 20.50 -5.58
CA ASN A 68 -5.01 19.70 -5.33
C ASN A 68 -5.19 18.67 -4.20
N LEU A 69 -6.38 18.62 -3.60
CA LEU A 69 -6.69 17.74 -2.48
C LEU A 69 -7.65 16.61 -2.90
N PHE A 70 -7.35 15.42 -2.42
CA PHE A 70 -8.12 14.21 -2.68
C PHE A 70 -8.70 13.69 -1.36
N ILE A 71 -10.03 13.59 -1.25
CA ILE A 71 -10.72 13.22 -0.02
C ILE A 71 -11.16 11.75 -0.10
N GLN A 72 -10.84 10.96 0.92
CA GLN A 72 -11.30 9.58 1.06
C GLN A 72 -11.83 9.33 2.47
N LYS A 73 -12.83 8.45 2.63
CA LYS A 73 -13.18 7.92 3.95
C LYS A 73 -11.96 7.24 4.56
N TYR A 74 -11.74 7.45 5.85
CA TYR A 74 -10.62 6.80 6.55
C TYR A 74 -10.90 5.31 6.68
N ALA A 75 -10.01 4.48 6.16
CA ALA A 75 -10.08 3.04 6.31
C ALA A 75 -9.48 2.64 7.65
N ASN A 76 -10.33 2.30 8.60
CA ASN A 76 -9.90 1.85 9.93
C ASN A 76 -9.69 0.33 9.92
N GLY A 77 -8.52 -0.12 10.38
CA GLY A 77 -8.20 -1.54 10.43
C GLY A 77 -6.74 -1.81 10.76
N VAL A 78 -6.35 -3.07 10.69
CA VAL A 78 -4.96 -3.50 10.89
C VAL A 78 -4.19 -3.33 9.59
N PRO A 79 -3.14 -2.48 9.53
CA PRO A 79 -2.36 -2.30 8.32
C PRO A 79 -1.60 -3.57 7.95
N VAL A 80 -1.69 -3.97 6.69
CA VAL A 80 -1.05 -5.16 6.12
C VAL A 80 -0.51 -4.83 4.74
N TYR A 81 0.69 -5.30 4.46
CA TYR A 81 1.44 -5.04 3.25
C TYR A 81 1.74 -6.37 2.56
N LEU A 82 1.16 -6.57 1.37
CA LEU A 82 1.22 -7.81 0.61
C LEU A 82 2.35 -7.71 -0.42
N GLN A 83 3.41 -8.51 -0.24
CA GLN A 83 4.64 -8.46 -1.04
C GLN A 83 4.59 -9.52 -2.15
N TYR A 84 4.36 -9.08 -3.38
CA TYR A 84 4.26 -9.95 -4.54
C TYR A 84 5.49 -9.87 -5.44
N PHE A 85 5.62 -10.88 -6.29
CA PHE A 85 6.49 -10.89 -7.44
C PHE A 85 5.74 -11.45 -8.65
N TYR A 86 5.73 -10.72 -9.75
CA TYR A 86 5.22 -11.23 -11.02
C TYR A 86 6.36 -11.54 -11.98
N SER A 87 6.43 -12.79 -12.45
CA SER A 87 7.37 -13.24 -13.48
C SER A 87 6.74 -13.16 -14.87
N PRO A 88 7.14 -12.24 -15.75
CA PRO A 88 6.70 -12.28 -17.14
C PRO A 88 7.34 -13.43 -17.94
N ILE A 89 8.37 -14.08 -17.40
CA ILE A 89 9.04 -15.22 -18.03
C ILE A 89 8.22 -16.49 -17.91
N THR A 90 7.65 -16.74 -16.71
CA THR A 90 6.79 -17.91 -16.41
C THR A 90 5.31 -17.57 -16.42
N SER A 91 4.97 -16.30 -16.47
CA SER A 91 3.59 -15.76 -16.36
C SER A 91 2.93 -16.09 -15.00
N GLU A 92 3.73 -16.22 -13.95
CA GLU A 92 3.28 -16.60 -12.61
C GLU A 92 3.35 -15.44 -11.64
N LEU A 93 2.36 -15.36 -10.76
CA LEU A 93 2.32 -14.49 -9.60
C LEU A 93 2.76 -15.28 -8.37
N GLU A 94 3.65 -14.70 -7.59
CA GLU A 94 4.18 -15.27 -6.35
C GLU A 94 3.90 -14.31 -5.19
N LEU A 95 3.39 -14.81 -4.08
CA LEU A 95 3.33 -14.09 -2.81
C LEU A 95 4.60 -14.42 -2.04
N LEU A 96 5.48 -13.44 -1.85
CA LEU A 96 6.80 -13.66 -1.24
C LEU A 96 6.90 -13.19 0.22
N GLY A 97 5.88 -12.53 0.73
CA GLY A 97 5.86 -12.10 2.12
C GLY A 97 4.65 -11.25 2.45
N ILE A 98 4.36 -11.15 3.73
CA ILE A 98 3.36 -10.25 4.27
C ILE A 98 3.96 -9.59 5.51
N ASP A 99 3.81 -8.28 5.65
CA ASP A 99 4.31 -7.54 6.80
C ASP A 99 3.33 -6.49 7.31
N ARG A 100 3.57 -6.06 8.53
CA ARG A 100 3.02 -4.86 9.14
C ARG A 100 4.16 -3.90 9.42
N ARG A 101 3.97 -2.64 9.13
CA ARG A 101 4.91 -1.59 9.55
C ARG A 101 4.72 -1.27 11.03
N TYR A 102 5.83 -1.01 11.70
CA TYR A 102 5.86 -0.47 13.05
C TYR A 102 6.23 1.01 12.94
N GLU A 103 5.29 1.87 13.32
CA GLU A 103 5.33 3.29 12.99
C GLU A 103 5.40 4.11 14.28
N THR A 104 6.21 5.18 14.25
CA THR A 104 6.32 6.12 15.39
C THR A 104 4.97 6.79 15.63
N ASP A 105 4.77 7.24 16.86
CA ASP A 105 3.60 7.93 17.37
C ASP A 105 2.29 7.15 17.22
N ILE A 106 1.94 6.67 16.02
CA ILE A 106 0.70 5.91 15.84
C ILE A 106 0.70 4.61 16.66
N ASP A 107 1.79 3.88 16.70
CA ASP A 107 1.92 2.68 17.55
C ASP A 107 2.14 3.02 19.03
N ALA A 108 2.61 4.23 19.35
CA ALA A 108 2.79 4.71 20.72
C ALA A 108 1.48 5.22 21.34
N ILE A 109 0.61 5.87 20.56
CA ILE A 109 -0.66 6.45 21.04
C ILE A 109 -1.53 5.42 21.75
N GLY A 110 -1.58 4.19 21.25
CA GLY A 110 -2.33 3.10 21.87
C GLY A 110 -1.87 2.70 23.28
N ARG A 111 -0.67 3.11 23.71
CA ARG A 111 -0.15 2.90 25.07
C ARG A 111 -0.57 3.98 26.04
N ILE A 112 -1.10 5.09 25.55
CA ILE A 112 -1.59 6.22 26.34
C ILE A 112 -3.07 5.98 26.61
N PRO A 113 -3.53 5.93 27.88
CA PRO A 113 -4.96 5.85 28.18
C PRO A 113 -5.74 6.96 27.46
N SER A 114 -6.88 6.63 26.86
CA SER A 114 -7.63 7.52 25.95
C SER A 114 -7.93 8.90 26.54
N LYS A 115 -8.19 8.99 27.84
CA LYS A 115 -8.41 10.26 28.56
C LYS A 115 -7.21 11.23 28.52
N TYR A 116 -6.00 10.72 28.24
CA TYR A 116 -4.77 11.53 28.16
C TYR A 116 -4.28 11.74 26.72
N GLN A 117 -4.83 11.02 25.74
CA GLN A 117 -4.39 11.12 24.35
C GLN A 117 -4.56 12.55 23.80
N ILE A 118 -5.66 13.18 24.09
CA ILE A 118 -5.94 14.57 23.67
C ILE A 118 -4.94 15.56 24.33
N SER A 119 -4.67 15.37 25.64
CA SER A 119 -3.77 16.26 26.36
C SER A 119 -2.28 16.02 26.06
N SER A 120 -1.92 14.88 25.47
CA SER A 120 -0.54 14.58 25.11
C SER A 120 -0.02 15.42 23.94
N ASN A 121 -0.90 16.01 23.16
CA ASN A 121 -0.61 16.81 21.96
C ASN A 121 0.30 16.07 20.95
N VAL A 122 0.16 14.73 20.88
CA VAL A 122 0.91 13.89 19.95
C VAL A 122 0.16 13.84 18.63
N GLU A 123 0.77 14.36 17.58
CA GLU A 123 0.25 14.25 16.23
C GLU A 123 0.60 12.87 15.66
N PRO A 124 -0.36 12.14 15.04
CA PRO A 124 -0.07 10.87 14.40
C PRO A 124 1.06 10.98 13.37
N SER A 125 2.05 10.12 13.49
CA SER A 125 3.15 10.00 12.54
C SER A 125 3.21 8.57 12.03
N TYR A 126 3.48 8.42 10.74
CA TYR A 126 3.62 7.13 10.05
C TYR A 126 5.07 6.90 9.62
N THR A 127 6.01 7.44 10.38
CA THR A 127 7.43 7.18 10.14
C THR A 127 7.76 5.74 10.54
N VAL A 128 8.12 4.92 9.56
CA VAL A 128 8.42 3.50 9.75
C VAL A 128 9.75 3.36 10.47
N VAL A 129 9.74 2.73 11.64
CA VAL A 129 10.95 2.39 12.43
C VAL A 129 11.28 0.90 12.37
N GLY A 130 10.38 0.07 11.86
CA GLY A 130 10.58 -1.36 11.71
C GLY A 130 9.43 -2.02 10.99
N ASN A 131 9.60 -3.31 10.68
CA ASN A 131 8.58 -4.13 10.07
C ASN A 131 8.41 -5.41 10.88
N ILE A 132 7.18 -5.89 10.99
CA ILE A 132 6.80 -7.11 11.68
C ILE A 132 6.32 -8.12 10.64
N PRO A 133 6.93 -9.31 10.53
CA PRO A 133 6.42 -10.36 9.65
C PRO A 133 5.06 -10.84 10.14
N ILE A 134 4.16 -11.09 9.19
CA ILE A 134 2.82 -11.61 9.47
C ILE A 134 2.64 -12.91 8.71
N VAL A 135 2.14 -13.93 9.41
CA VAL A 135 1.48 -15.08 8.80
C VAL A 135 -0.02 -14.81 8.84
N LEU A 136 -0.59 -14.59 7.68
CA LEU A 136 -2.00 -14.31 7.56
C LEU A 136 -2.83 -15.59 7.79
N ARG A 137 -4.02 -15.44 8.34
CA ARG A 137 -4.96 -16.54 8.47
C ARG A 137 -5.24 -17.16 7.10
N GLU A 138 -5.14 -18.47 6.98
CA GLU A 138 -5.22 -19.23 5.72
C GLU A 138 -6.48 -18.92 4.91
N SER A 139 -7.62 -18.74 5.57
CA SER A 139 -8.90 -18.43 4.91
C SER A 139 -8.90 -17.08 4.16
N LEU A 140 -7.91 -16.22 4.36
CA LEU A 140 -7.78 -14.93 3.66
C LEU A 140 -6.86 -15.03 2.42
N LEU A 141 -6.06 -16.09 2.31
CA LEU A 141 -5.08 -16.23 1.23
C LEU A 141 -5.69 -16.31 -0.18
N PRO A 142 -6.85 -16.98 -0.41
CA PRO A 142 -7.47 -17.00 -1.74
C PRO A 142 -7.75 -15.59 -2.29
N GLU A 143 -8.26 -14.67 -1.45
CA GLU A 143 -8.50 -13.29 -1.88
C GLU A 143 -7.17 -12.52 -2.08
N VAL A 144 -6.16 -12.78 -1.26
CA VAL A 144 -4.82 -12.17 -1.43
C VAL A 144 -4.25 -12.53 -2.81
N TYR A 145 -4.28 -13.80 -3.20
CA TYR A 145 -3.82 -14.22 -4.54
C TYR A 145 -4.67 -13.60 -5.64
N SER A 146 -5.99 -13.66 -5.52
CA SER A 146 -6.91 -13.09 -6.50
C SER A 146 -6.70 -11.58 -6.70
N MET A 147 -6.44 -10.81 -5.63
CA MET A 147 -6.10 -9.38 -5.73
C MET A 147 -4.82 -9.15 -6.53
N GLY A 148 -3.78 -9.91 -6.25
CA GLY A 148 -2.52 -9.81 -6.97
C GLY A 148 -2.66 -10.13 -8.46
N GLU A 149 -3.41 -11.17 -8.81
CA GLU A 149 -3.70 -11.56 -10.20
C GLU A 149 -4.47 -10.48 -10.95
N ARG A 150 -5.56 -9.98 -10.36
CA ARG A 150 -6.34 -8.87 -10.96
C ARG A 150 -5.48 -7.62 -11.16
N PHE A 151 -4.60 -7.33 -10.20
CA PHE A 151 -3.71 -6.19 -10.29
C PHE A 151 -2.69 -6.32 -11.44
N VAL A 152 -2.08 -7.49 -11.60
CA VAL A 152 -1.17 -7.77 -12.73
C VAL A 152 -1.90 -7.67 -14.06
N GLU A 153 -3.08 -8.26 -14.20
CA GLU A 153 -3.85 -8.20 -15.45
C GLU A 153 -4.30 -6.77 -15.79
N ALA A 154 -4.75 -6.00 -14.81
CA ALA A 154 -5.05 -4.59 -15.00
C ALA A 154 -3.81 -3.78 -15.44
N SER A 155 -2.65 -4.07 -14.87
CA SER A 155 -1.40 -3.40 -15.24
C SER A 155 -0.99 -3.67 -16.69
N LYS A 156 -1.15 -4.91 -17.16
CA LYS A 156 -0.89 -5.28 -18.57
C LYS A 156 -1.81 -4.54 -19.53
N LYS A 157 -3.08 -4.37 -19.15
CA LYS A 157 -4.08 -3.71 -19.97
C LYS A 157 -3.86 -2.21 -20.07
N LEU A 158 -3.49 -1.55 -18.97
CA LEU A 158 -3.34 -0.11 -18.89
C LEU A 158 -1.97 0.39 -19.37
N VAL A 159 -0.91 -0.35 -19.08
CA VAL A 159 0.49 0.01 -19.36
C VAL A 159 1.23 -1.24 -19.84
N PRO A 160 1.04 -1.68 -21.09
CA PRO A 160 1.76 -2.83 -21.62
C PRO A 160 3.29 -2.65 -21.54
N PRO A 161 4.04 -3.69 -21.21
CA PRO A 161 3.65 -5.09 -21.05
C PRO A 161 3.15 -5.46 -19.64
N GLY A 162 2.80 -4.52 -18.79
CA GLY A 162 2.39 -4.70 -17.43
C GLY A 162 3.51 -4.40 -16.43
N MET A 163 3.37 -4.88 -15.22
CA MET A 163 4.28 -4.62 -14.12
C MET A 163 5.10 -5.88 -13.80
N PRO A 164 6.32 -6.03 -14.37
CA PRO A 164 7.19 -7.16 -14.08
C PRO A 164 7.90 -6.96 -12.73
N GLY A 165 8.20 -8.07 -12.06
CA GLY A 165 8.99 -8.06 -10.84
C GLY A 165 8.22 -7.77 -9.56
N PRO A 166 8.88 -7.19 -8.54
CA PRO A 166 8.31 -6.99 -7.22
C PRO A 166 7.31 -5.84 -7.19
N PHE A 167 6.22 -6.05 -6.47
CA PHE A 167 5.26 -5.00 -6.12
C PHE A 167 4.61 -5.28 -4.77
N CYS A 168 4.01 -4.25 -4.19
CA CYS A 168 3.30 -4.33 -2.92
C CYS A 168 1.91 -3.73 -3.05
N ILE A 169 0.88 -4.43 -2.54
CA ILE A 169 -0.44 -3.87 -2.30
C ILE A 169 -0.53 -3.54 -0.81
N GLU A 170 -0.86 -2.29 -0.51
CA GLU A 170 -0.87 -1.72 0.83
C GLU A 170 -2.32 -1.47 1.26
N GLY A 171 -2.73 -2.02 2.39
CA GLY A 171 -4.11 -1.92 2.84
C GLY A 171 -4.29 -2.18 4.31
N VAL A 172 -5.55 -2.24 4.72
CA VAL A 172 -5.95 -2.63 6.07
C VAL A 172 -6.96 -3.77 6.01
N TYR A 173 -6.95 -4.63 7.01
CA TYR A 173 -8.07 -5.51 7.30
C TYR A 173 -8.99 -4.84 8.32
N ASP A 174 -10.26 -4.67 7.95
CA ASP A 174 -11.29 -4.12 8.83
C ASP A 174 -11.74 -5.13 9.91
N ASN A 175 -12.71 -4.74 10.74
CA ASN A 175 -13.27 -5.59 11.79
C ASN A 175 -14.03 -6.82 11.29
N ASN A 176 -14.39 -6.87 10.00
CA ASN A 176 -15.03 -8.00 9.33
C ASN A 176 -14.03 -8.87 8.57
N ALA A 177 -12.73 -8.56 8.72
CA ALA A 177 -11.64 -9.18 7.97
C ALA A 177 -11.74 -8.97 6.44
N ASN A 178 -12.33 -7.87 5.99
CA ASN A 178 -12.28 -7.44 4.60
C ASN A 178 -11.02 -6.61 4.37
N PHE A 179 -10.30 -6.88 3.29
CA PHE A 179 -9.14 -6.08 2.91
C PHE A 179 -9.58 -4.82 2.16
N ILE A 180 -9.04 -3.67 2.56
CA ILE A 180 -9.26 -2.37 1.91
C ILE A 180 -7.91 -1.83 1.49
N ALA A 181 -7.63 -1.84 0.19
CA ALA A 181 -6.39 -1.34 -0.39
C ALA A 181 -6.42 0.19 -0.48
N PHE A 182 -5.48 0.87 0.17
CA PHE A 182 -5.38 2.33 0.12
C PHE A 182 -4.21 2.82 -0.74
N GLU A 183 -3.27 1.94 -1.09
CA GLU A 183 -2.09 2.27 -1.90
C GLU A 183 -1.49 1.03 -2.53
N PHE A 184 -0.64 1.22 -3.54
CA PHE A 184 0.28 0.21 -4.04
C PHE A 184 1.65 0.83 -4.38
N SER A 185 2.66 -0.01 -4.43
CA SER A 185 4.01 0.34 -4.85
C SER A 185 4.50 -0.65 -5.91
N ALA A 186 4.79 -0.15 -7.12
CA ALA A 186 5.32 -0.95 -8.24
C ALA A 186 6.85 -1.16 -8.12
N ARG A 187 7.31 -1.50 -6.93
CA ARG A 187 8.73 -1.68 -6.58
C ARG A 187 8.86 -2.38 -5.24
N ILE A 188 10.09 -2.70 -4.85
CA ILE A 188 10.40 -3.10 -3.47
C ILE A 188 10.07 -1.96 -2.49
N VAL A 189 9.57 -2.31 -1.32
CA VAL A 189 9.24 -1.39 -0.22
C VAL A 189 10.00 -1.79 1.06
N ALA A 190 9.84 -1.05 2.14
CA ALA A 190 10.55 -1.29 3.40
C ALA A 190 10.39 -2.75 3.91
N GLY A 191 9.17 -3.30 3.89
CA GLY A 191 8.89 -4.67 4.33
C GLY A 191 9.45 -5.78 3.43
N THR A 192 9.82 -5.45 2.19
CA THR A 192 10.37 -6.42 1.25
C THR A 192 11.67 -7.08 1.73
N ASN A 193 12.49 -6.35 2.49
CA ASN A 193 13.80 -6.82 2.97
C ASN A 193 13.72 -7.56 4.32
N LEU A 194 12.54 -7.69 4.89
CA LEU A 194 12.33 -8.34 6.18
C LEU A 194 12.73 -9.81 6.16
N TYR A 195 12.52 -10.47 5.03
CA TYR A 195 12.76 -11.90 4.87
C TYR A 195 14.07 -12.19 4.13
N VAL A 196 15.18 -12.00 4.82
CA VAL A 196 16.52 -12.20 4.21
C VAL A 196 16.75 -13.63 3.74
N SER A 197 16.20 -14.61 4.46
CA SER A 197 16.33 -16.03 4.12
C SER A 197 15.13 -16.62 3.39
N GLY A 198 14.05 -15.85 3.23
CA GLY A 198 12.76 -16.30 2.73
C GLY A 198 11.68 -16.18 3.82
N SER A 199 10.43 -16.30 3.41
CA SER A 199 9.25 -16.23 4.26
C SER A 199 8.50 -17.55 4.24
N PRO A 200 7.54 -17.77 5.16
CA PRO A 200 6.65 -18.93 5.08
C PRO A 200 5.94 -19.08 3.74
N TYR A 201 5.74 -17.99 3.02
CA TYR A 201 5.11 -18.00 1.68
C TYR A 201 6.09 -18.38 0.59
N SER A 202 7.33 -17.88 0.63
CA SER A 202 8.37 -18.28 -0.33
C SER A 202 8.76 -19.75 -0.16
N ASP A 203 8.71 -20.27 1.07
CA ASP A 203 9.03 -21.67 1.36
C ASP A 203 8.00 -22.66 0.79
N LEU A 204 6.78 -22.18 0.48
CA LEU A 204 5.78 -22.98 -0.25
C LEU A 204 6.07 -23.09 -1.75
N LEU A 205 6.92 -22.21 -2.29
CA LEU A 205 7.17 -22.07 -3.72
C LEU A 205 8.58 -22.52 -4.13
N PHE A 206 9.52 -22.54 -3.19
CA PHE A 206 10.94 -22.77 -3.48
C PHE A 206 11.55 -23.75 -2.46
N ASP A 207 12.29 -24.75 -2.96
CA ASP A 207 13.03 -25.73 -2.14
C ASP A 207 14.27 -25.13 -1.46
N THR A 208 14.63 -23.91 -1.79
CA THR A 208 15.79 -23.19 -1.22
C THR A 208 15.38 -21.83 -0.69
N PRO A 209 16.07 -21.30 0.33
CA PRO A 209 15.78 -19.99 0.88
C PRO A 209 15.68 -18.90 -0.20
N MET A 210 14.52 -18.27 -0.33
CA MET A 210 14.20 -17.31 -1.38
C MET A 210 13.79 -15.96 -0.80
N SER A 211 14.74 -15.04 -0.71
CA SER A 211 14.44 -13.63 -0.45
C SER A 211 14.03 -12.90 -1.74
N MET A 212 13.43 -11.75 -1.61
CA MET A 212 13.06 -10.90 -2.77
C MET A 212 14.30 -10.60 -3.65
N GLY A 213 15.44 -10.30 -3.04
CA GLY A 213 16.67 -10.04 -3.80
C GLY A 213 17.18 -11.27 -4.58
N ARG A 214 17.09 -12.46 -3.99
CA ARG A 214 17.41 -13.73 -4.69
C ARG A 214 16.42 -13.99 -5.81
N ARG A 215 15.14 -13.72 -5.58
CA ARG A 215 14.10 -13.90 -6.59
C ARG A 215 14.30 -12.98 -7.80
N ILE A 216 14.63 -11.72 -7.58
CA ILE A 216 15.01 -10.76 -8.64
C ILE A 216 16.21 -11.29 -9.43
N SER A 217 17.26 -11.76 -8.73
CA SER A 217 18.46 -12.31 -9.37
C SER A 217 18.15 -13.57 -10.19
N LEU A 218 17.23 -14.41 -9.71
CA LEU A 218 16.77 -15.60 -10.44
C LEU A 218 16.03 -15.22 -11.71
N GLU A 219 15.15 -14.19 -11.64
CA GLU A 219 14.42 -13.70 -12.82
C GLU A 219 15.36 -13.16 -13.90
N ILE A 220 16.35 -12.36 -13.51
CA ILE A 220 17.37 -11.86 -14.44
C ILE A 220 18.11 -13.00 -15.11
N LYS A 221 18.55 -14.01 -14.34
CA LYS A 221 19.23 -15.20 -14.89
C LYS A 221 18.34 -15.99 -15.86
N ARG A 222 17.05 -16.16 -15.53
CA ARG A 222 16.06 -16.82 -16.41
C ARG A 222 15.86 -16.04 -17.70
N ALA A 223 15.69 -14.73 -17.61
CA ALA A 223 15.50 -13.84 -18.75
C ALA A 223 16.70 -13.88 -19.71
N ILE A 224 17.94 -13.86 -19.19
CA ILE A 224 19.15 -13.95 -20.01
C ILE A 224 19.22 -15.32 -20.71
N ARG A 225 19.01 -16.42 -19.98
CA ARG A 225 19.07 -17.79 -20.54
C ARG A 225 18.01 -18.04 -21.62
N SER A 226 16.86 -17.40 -21.51
CA SER A 226 15.75 -17.52 -22.48
C SER A 226 15.76 -16.45 -23.57
N SER A 227 16.76 -15.55 -23.58
CA SER A 227 16.82 -14.37 -24.48
C SER A 227 15.58 -13.45 -24.37
N LYS A 228 15.01 -13.34 -23.19
CA LYS A 228 13.80 -12.55 -22.89
C LYS A 228 14.07 -11.35 -21.99
N ILE A 229 15.29 -10.81 -21.99
CA ILE A 229 15.67 -9.70 -21.12
C ILE A 229 14.77 -8.47 -21.29
N GLY A 230 14.30 -8.22 -22.50
CA GLY A 230 13.38 -7.11 -22.80
C GLY A 230 12.01 -7.19 -22.12
N LEU A 231 11.63 -8.36 -21.54
CA LEU A 231 10.38 -8.47 -20.76
C LEU A 231 10.51 -7.96 -19.32
N ILE A 232 11.73 -7.78 -18.83
CA ILE A 232 12.02 -7.37 -17.45
C ILE A 232 12.79 -6.05 -17.36
N THR A 233 13.03 -5.41 -18.50
CA THR A 233 13.65 -4.07 -18.59
C THR A 233 12.66 -3.11 -19.22
N THR A 234 12.63 -1.88 -18.69
CA THR A 234 11.84 -0.74 -19.23
C THR A 234 12.72 0.24 -19.94
#